data_ca5e5ebb848ec6b78ab75acc6ada9f8c
#
_entry.id   ca5e5ebb848ec6b78ab75acc6ada9f8c
#
_cell.length_a   1.000
_cell.length_b   1.000
_cell.length_c   1.000
_cell.angle_alpha   90.00
_cell.angle_beta   90.00
_cell.angle_gamma   90.00
#
_symmetry.space_group_name_H-M   'P 1'
#
loop_
_entity.id
_entity.type
_entity.pdbx_description
1 polymer ?
#
loop_
_entity_poly.entity_id
_entity_poly.type
_entity_poly.pdbx_seq_one_letter_code
_entity_poly.pdbx_strand_id
1 'polypeptide(L)'
;MLLTAAACSSSSDSGSDDASATASAAAPGGASASATASPSPTVRAAVYGKLPDACKVFAKKTLGDLVPKGEKSAKAGASSDVSTRASCSWNGLTNNGVKGSQYRWLNVSLLRFESDTARGAGEAQAREYYGKQVRDAQNVTDAQKTKSEPVSGAGDEATAVRYDLKKKEGAFKQQTVVARVENVVVTLDYNGAGLAGDKAPDADDLTKDAVRAAKEAVASVKSANGAGGGGSAAGSDASSPSGKASGEASGKASAPASGSTSPSATTAPSESASKSAR
;
A
#
# COMPACT_ATOMS: atom_id res chain seq x y z
N MET A 1 37.87 -19.61 -19.42
CA MET A 1 38.32 -19.41 -20.83
C MET A 1 37.22 -18.62 -21.51
N LEU A 2 37.35 -17.51 -22.02
CA LEU A 2 38.24 -16.48 -22.51
C LEU A 2 37.56 -15.11 -22.35
N LEU A 3 38.30 -14.12 -21.88
CA LEU A 3 37.97 -12.71 -21.95
C LEU A 3 38.12 -12.21 -23.40
N THR A 4 37.29 -11.24 -23.82
CA THR A 4 37.69 -10.26 -24.83
C THR A 4 37.17 -8.89 -24.46
N ALA A 5 38.09 -8.03 -24.10
CA ALA A 5 37.98 -6.58 -24.04
C ALA A 5 38.19 -6.01 -25.45
N ALA A 6 37.42 -4.99 -25.81
CA ALA A 6 37.71 -4.13 -26.94
C ALA A 6 37.61 -2.67 -26.51
N ALA A 7 38.76 -2.06 -26.37
CA ALA A 7 38.96 -0.61 -26.31
C ALA A 7 39.06 -0.07 -27.73
N CYS A 8 38.51 1.12 -28.01
CA CYS A 8 38.85 1.92 -29.16
C CYS A 8 39.10 3.35 -28.75
N SER A 9 40.31 3.75 -29.04
CA SER A 9 40.98 5.02 -28.79
C SER A 9 40.58 6.12 -29.78
N SER A 10 40.62 7.32 -29.28
CA SER A 10 41.03 8.61 -29.83
C SER A 10 41.64 8.69 -31.25
N SER A 11 41.28 9.73 -31.97
CA SER A 11 42.19 10.47 -32.83
C SER A 11 41.87 11.95 -32.83
N SER A 12 42.89 12.68 -32.42
CA SER A 12 43.08 14.12 -32.58
C SER A 12 43.40 14.39 -34.06
N ASP A 13 43.01 15.51 -34.58
CA ASP A 13 43.79 16.16 -35.62
C ASP A 13 43.75 17.68 -35.47
N SER A 14 44.94 18.24 -35.56
CA SER A 14 45.31 19.63 -35.44
C SER A 14 45.32 20.28 -36.83
N GLY A 15 44.98 21.55 -36.90
CA GLY A 15 45.24 22.39 -38.07
C GLY A 15 45.22 23.85 -37.69
N SER A 16 46.44 24.40 -37.51
CA SER A 16 46.75 25.82 -37.33
C SER A 16 46.67 26.59 -38.65
N ASP A 17 46.45 27.88 -38.53
CA ASP A 17 47.15 29.06 -39.15
C ASP A 17 46.14 30.21 -39.28
N ASP A 18 46.36 31.27 -38.71
CA ASP A 18 47.29 32.42 -38.64
C ASP A 18 46.64 33.69 -39.23
N ALA A 19 47.01 34.78 -38.60
CA ALA A 19 47.06 36.17 -39.04
C ALA A 19 45.93 37.16 -38.65
N SER A 20 46.23 37.87 -37.60
CA SER A 20 46.64 39.28 -37.53
C SER A 20 45.60 40.38 -37.63
N ALA A 21 45.55 41.13 -36.50
CA ALA A 21 45.52 42.59 -36.28
C ALA A 21 44.29 43.40 -36.80
N THR A 22 43.66 44.17 -35.98
CA THR A 22 44.07 45.46 -35.40
C THR A 22 43.00 46.03 -34.47
N ALA A 23 43.40 46.76 -33.50
CA ALA A 23 42.67 47.43 -32.44
C ALA A 23 41.69 48.48 -32.92
N SER A 24 40.59 48.62 -32.18
CA SER A 24 40.20 49.96 -31.71
C SER A 24 39.20 49.89 -30.57
N ALA A 25 39.43 50.71 -29.57
CA ALA A 25 38.73 50.90 -28.34
C ALA A 25 37.39 51.59 -28.49
N ALA A 26 36.40 51.16 -27.65
CA ALA A 26 35.53 52.05 -26.87
C ALA A 26 34.60 51.22 -25.98
N ALA A 27 34.73 51.32 -24.70
CA ALA A 27 33.72 51.08 -23.69
C ALA A 27 32.92 52.42 -23.49
N PRO A 28 31.86 52.53 -22.70
CA PRO A 28 31.18 51.52 -21.85
C PRO A 28 29.68 51.50 -22.00
N GLY A 29 29.02 50.44 -21.63
CA GLY A 29 27.60 50.37 -21.49
C GLY A 29 27.24 49.16 -20.65
N GLY A 30 27.26 49.34 -19.34
CA GLY A 30 26.81 48.33 -18.42
C GLY A 30 25.32 48.05 -18.59
N ALA A 31 24.97 46.91 -19.19
CA ALA A 31 23.72 46.29 -19.05
C ALA A 31 23.93 45.05 -18.18
N SER A 32 23.66 45.24 -16.89
CA SER A 32 23.50 44.12 -15.96
C SER A 32 22.37 43.28 -16.49
N ALA A 33 22.69 42.22 -17.21
CA ALA A 33 21.71 41.17 -17.52
C ALA A 33 21.38 40.52 -16.20
N SER A 34 20.23 40.94 -15.61
CA SER A 34 19.56 40.17 -14.57
C SER A 34 19.34 38.79 -15.17
N ALA A 35 20.12 37.83 -14.70
CA ALA A 35 19.84 36.44 -14.93
C ALA A 35 18.47 36.17 -14.33
N THR A 36 17.45 36.13 -15.19
CA THR A 36 16.13 35.67 -14.83
C THR A 36 16.34 34.21 -14.40
N ALA A 37 16.29 33.99 -13.07
CA ALA A 37 16.35 32.66 -12.51
C ALA A 37 15.24 31.86 -13.17
N SER A 38 15.58 30.84 -13.95
CA SER A 38 14.63 29.87 -14.47
C SER A 38 13.81 29.36 -13.29
N PRO A 39 12.46 29.37 -13.35
CA PRO A 39 11.66 28.88 -12.25
C PRO A 39 12.07 27.44 -12.00
N SER A 40 12.46 27.13 -10.78
CA SER A 40 12.71 25.74 -10.36
C SER A 40 11.47 24.91 -10.69
N PRO A 41 11.61 23.72 -11.27
CA PRO A 41 10.47 22.88 -11.63
C PRO A 41 9.67 22.58 -10.37
N THR A 42 8.47 23.14 -10.29
CA THR A 42 7.52 22.89 -9.21
C THR A 42 6.83 21.56 -9.47
N VAL A 43 7.12 20.56 -8.64
CA VAL A 43 6.45 19.27 -8.68
C VAL A 43 5.12 19.38 -7.93
N ARG A 44 4.02 18.91 -8.55
CA ARG A 44 2.70 18.87 -7.90
C ARG A 44 2.79 18.10 -6.58
N ALA A 45 2.25 18.66 -5.50
CA ALA A 45 2.19 18.00 -4.20
C ALA A 45 1.38 16.69 -4.27
N ALA A 46 1.79 15.70 -3.49
CA ALA A 46 1.06 14.45 -3.35
C ALA A 46 -0.30 14.70 -2.66
N VAL A 47 -1.37 14.09 -3.17
CA VAL A 47 -2.73 14.30 -2.70
C VAL A 47 -2.97 13.63 -1.35
N TYR A 48 -2.50 12.40 -1.19
CA TYR A 48 -2.66 11.64 0.05
C TYR A 48 -1.40 11.70 0.91
N GLY A 49 -1.58 12.14 2.17
CA GLY A 49 -0.50 12.30 3.14
C GLY A 49 -0.40 11.16 4.16
N LYS A 50 -1.36 10.21 4.17
CA LYS A 50 -1.47 9.19 5.21
C LYS A 50 -1.78 7.81 4.64
N LEU A 51 -1.32 6.77 5.34
CA LEU A 51 -1.81 5.40 5.19
C LEU A 51 -2.67 5.01 6.39
N PRO A 52 -3.75 4.23 6.20
CA PRO A 52 -4.44 3.59 7.31
C PRO A 52 -3.58 2.48 7.92
N ASP A 53 -3.92 2.05 9.13
CA ASP A 53 -3.38 0.81 9.70
C ASP A 53 -3.79 -0.38 8.82
N ALA A 54 -2.81 -1.02 8.17
CA ALA A 54 -3.06 -2.11 7.22
C ALA A 54 -3.80 -3.30 7.84
N CYS A 55 -3.64 -3.52 9.16
CA CYS A 55 -4.35 -4.59 9.86
C CYS A 55 -5.82 -4.23 10.20
N LYS A 56 -6.25 -3.01 9.92
CA LYS A 56 -7.61 -2.52 10.18
C LYS A 56 -8.37 -2.09 8.91
N VAL A 57 -7.80 -2.34 7.73
CA VAL A 57 -8.46 -1.94 6.47
C VAL A 57 -9.69 -2.76 6.12
N PHE A 58 -9.86 -3.92 6.75
CA PHE A 58 -11.00 -4.82 6.51
C PHE A 58 -11.93 -4.88 7.70
N ALA A 59 -13.23 -4.93 7.43
CA ALA A 59 -14.24 -5.24 8.44
C ALA A 59 -14.07 -6.70 8.96
N LYS A 60 -14.45 -6.93 10.21
CA LYS A 60 -14.39 -8.30 10.80
C LYS A 60 -15.18 -9.32 9.98
N LYS A 61 -16.33 -8.92 9.43
CA LYS A 61 -17.13 -9.79 8.57
C LYS A 61 -16.35 -10.19 7.31
N THR A 62 -15.71 -9.23 6.65
CA THR A 62 -14.90 -9.48 5.45
C THR A 62 -13.76 -10.45 5.76
N LEU A 63 -13.05 -10.25 6.87
CA LEU A 63 -12.01 -11.18 7.31
C LEU A 63 -12.55 -12.59 7.59
N GLY A 64 -13.72 -12.71 8.25
CA GLY A 64 -14.37 -14.00 8.51
C GLY A 64 -14.74 -14.75 7.23
N ASP A 65 -15.20 -14.03 6.21
CA ASP A 65 -15.53 -14.59 4.90
C ASP A 65 -14.26 -15.04 4.13
N LEU A 66 -13.21 -14.20 4.14
CA LEU A 66 -11.98 -14.44 3.36
C LEU A 66 -11.06 -15.49 4.01
N VAL A 67 -10.86 -15.41 5.31
CA VAL A 67 -9.93 -16.27 6.06
C VAL A 67 -10.65 -16.94 7.25
N PRO A 68 -11.60 -17.84 6.99
CA PRO A 68 -12.38 -18.50 8.05
C PRO A 68 -11.43 -19.09 9.12
N LYS A 69 -11.74 -18.84 10.40
CA LYS A 69 -10.93 -19.21 11.58
C LYS A 69 -9.57 -18.49 11.65
N GLY A 70 -9.28 -17.60 10.71
CA GLY A 70 -8.03 -16.83 10.63
C GLY A 70 -8.19 -15.34 10.93
N GLU A 71 -9.37 -14.84 11.32
CA GLU A 71 -9.65 -13.42 11.51
C GLU A 71 -8.74 -12.77 12.59
N LYS A 72 -8.31 -13.58 13.54
CA LYS A 72 -7.41 -13.17 14.64
C LYS A 72 -5.94 -13.43 14.36
N SER A 73 -5.58 -13.95 13.18
CA SER A 73 -4.22 -14.27 12.79
C SER A 73 -3.45 -13.09 12.22
N ALA A 74 -3.98 -11.86 12.36
CA ALA A 74 -3.37 -10.65 11.80
C ALA A 74 -1.90 -10.53 12.20
N LYS A 75 -1.04 -10.35 11.21
CA LYS A 75 0.39 -10.12 11.38
C LYS A 75 0.81 -8.90 10.55
N ALA A 76 1.16 -7.83 11.24
CA ALA A 76 1.71 -6.65 10.59
C ALA A 76 3.07 -6.98 9.97
N GLY A 77 3.30 -6.48 8.76
CA GLY A 77 4.60 -6.55 8.11
C GLY A 77 5.59 -5.58 8.74
N ALA A 78 6.86 -5.95 8.69
CA ALA A 78 7.93 -5.05 9.12
C ALA A 78 8.08 -3.88 8.15
N SER A 79 8.13 -2.66 8.69
CA SER A 79 8.45 -1.44 7.95
C SER A 79 9.22 -0.49 8.85
N SER A 80 10.26 0.13 8.30
CA SER A 80 10.99 1.21 8.98
C SER A 80 10.23 2.54 8.92
N ASP A 81 9.29 2.67 8.00
CA ASP A 81 8.44 3.85 7.83
C ASP A 81 7.00 3.43 7.47
N VAL A 82 6.15 3.38 8.49
CA VAL A 82 4.73 3.02 8.35
C VAL A 82 3.89 4.15 7.71
N SER A 83 4.44 5.35 7.58
CA SER A 83 3.75 6.46 6.92
C SER A 83 3.74 6.33 5.40
N THR A 84 4.74 5.66 4.86
CA THR A 84 4.88 5.42 3.41
C THR A 84 4.64 3.97 3.01
N ARG A 85 4.86 3.00 3.94
CA ARG A 85 4.67 1.58 3.66
C ARG A 85 4.06 0.86 4.86
N ALA A 86 2.93 0.20 4.63
CA ALA A 86 2.28 -0.63 5.63
C ALA A 86 1.76 -1.92 4.98
N SER A 87 1.78 -3.04 5.71
CA SER A 87 1.19 -4.29 5.27
C SER A 87 0.66 -5.11 6.43
N CYS A 88 -0.29 -5.98 6.13
CA CYS A 88 -0.81 -6.96 7.08
C CYS A 88 -1.21 -8.24 6.37
N SER A 89 -1.00 -9.37 7.02
CA SER A 89 -1.38 -10.67 6.50
C SER A 89 -2.21 -11.47 7.50
N TRP A 90 -3.07 -12.35 6.97
CA TRP A 90 -3.91 -13.28 7.72
C TRP A 90 -3.83 -14.65 7.06
N ASN A 91 -3.96 -15.68 7.86
CA ASN A 91 -4.11 -17.04 7.33
C ASN A 91 -5.13 -17.82 8.15
N GLY A 92 -5.82 -18.72 7.49
CA GLY A 92 -6.81 -19.60 8.09
C GLY A 92 -6.69 -21.00 7.52
N LEU A 93 -6.89 -21.98 8.38
CA LEU A 93 -6.99 -23.39 8.01
C LEU A 93 -8.27 -23.96 8.59
N THR A 94 -9.18 -24.39 7.70
CA THR A 94 -10.39 -25.09 8.09
C THR A 94 -10.21 -26.57 7.86
N ASN A 95 -10.18 -27.35 8.94
CA ASN A 95 -10.07 -28.80 8.90
C ASN A 95 -11.45 -29.42 8.65
N ASN A 96 -11.56 -30.24 7.61
CA ASN A 96 -12.78 -30.95 7.20
C ASN A 96 -12.69 -32.47 7.51
N GLY A 97 -11.86 -32.83 8.48
CA GLY A 97 -11.63 -34.22 8.90
C GLY A 97 -11.02 -35.05 7.77
N VAL A 98 -11.61 -36.21 7.51
CA VAL A 98 -11.14 -37.16 6.46
C VAL A 98 -11.23 -36.60 5.04
N LYS A 99 -11.93 -35.49 4.83
CA LYS A 99 -12.02 -34.82 3.52
C LYS A 99 -10.85 -33.87 3.23
N GLY A 100 -9.93 -33.69 4.18
CA GLY A 100 -8.80 -32.80 4.07
C GLY A 100 -9.04 -31.44 4.72
N SER A 101 -8.42 -30.38 4.20
CA SER A 101 -8.49 -29.05 4.78
C SER A 101 -8.54 -27.96 3.73
N GLN A 102 -9.19 -26.83 4.05
CA GLN A 102 -9.17 -25.63 3.23
C GLN A 102 -8.22 -24.60 3.84
N TYR A 103 -7.24 -24.19 3.06
CA TYR A 103 -6.30 -23.13 3.42
C TYR A 103 -6.66 -21.82 2.72
N ARG A 104 -6.58 -20.71 3.46
CA ARG A 104 -6.71 -19.34 2.94
C ARG A 104 -5.58 -18.48 3.48
N TRP A 105 -5.08 -17.61 2.63
CA TRP A 105 -4.10 -16.60 3.00
C TRP A 105 -4.44 -15.29 2.32
N LEU A 106 -4.45 -14.23 3.10
CA LEU A 106 -4.74 -12.86 2.66
C LEU A 106 -3.58 -11.98 3.07
N ASN A 107 -3.14 -11.12 2.16
CA ASN A 107 -2.18 -10.07 2.44
C ASN A 107 -2.65 -8.77 1.79
N VAL A 108 -2.49 -7.66 2.49
CA VAL A 108 -2.63 -6.32 1.92
C VAL A 108 -1.34 -5.55 2.15
N SER A 109 -0.87 -4.91 1.10
CA SER A 109 0.27 -3.99 1.12
C SER A 109 -0.17 -2.63 0.62
N LEU A 110 0.17 -1.59 1.36
CA LEU A 110 -0.10 -0.19 1.05
C LEU A 110 1.23 0.52 0.85
N LEU A 111 1.38 1.21 -0.25
CA LEU A 111 2.57 2.00 -0.56
C LEU A 111 2.16 3.38 -1.03
N ARG A 112 2.60 4.42 -0.30
CA ARG A 112 2.36 5.83 -0.60
C ARG A 112 3.63 6.48 -1.14
N PHE A 113 3.48 7.24 -2.18
CA PHE A 113 4.55 7.97 -2.82
C PHE A 113 4.46 9.46 -2.49
N GLU A 114 5.56 10.04 -2.07
CA GLU A 114 5.69 11.47 -1.87
C GLU A 114 6.17 12.12 -3.16
N SER A 115 5.70 13.35 -3.39
CA SER A 115 6.24 14.16 -4.48
C SER A 115 7.60 14.70 -4.11
N ASP A 116 8.54 14.62 -5.03
CA ASP A 116 9.93 14.97 -4.84
C ASP A 116 10.49 15.58 -6.14
N THR A 117 11.31 16.62 -6.04
CA THR A 117 11.84 17.33 -7.21
C THR A 117 12.73 16.46 -8.09
N ALA A 118 13.40 15.44 -7.52
CA ALA A 118 14.26 14.52 -8.25
C ALA A 118 13.48 13.33 -8.83
N ARG A 119 12.44 12.85 -8.12
CA ARG A 119 11.64 11.67 -8.51
C ARG A 119 10.34 12.01 -9.20
N GLY A 120 9.91 13.26 -9.16
CA GLY A 120 8.67 13.73 -9.75
C GLY A 120 7.45 13.62 -8.82
N ALA A 121 6.27 13.81 -9.39
CA ALA A 121 5.01 13.77 -8.66
C ALA A 121 4.73 12.38 -8.08
N GLY A 122 4.24 12.31 -6.84
CA GLY A 122 3.90 11.05 -6.16
C GLY A 122 2.89 10.22 -6.92
N GLU A 123 1.93 10.87 -7.58
CA GLU A 123 0.94 10.20 -8.45
C GLU A 123 1.60 9.50 -9.66
N ALA A 124 2.58 10.15 -10.29
CA ALA A 124 3.32 9.55 -11.42
C ALA A 124 4.14 8.32 -10.96
N GLN A 125 4.83 8.44 -9.81
CA GLN A 125 5.55 7.32 -9.20
C GLN A 125 4.61 6.16 -8.84
N ALA A 126 3.43 6.46 -8.29
CA ALA A 126 2.42 5.46 -7.95
C ALA A 126 1.89 4.73 -9.20
N ARG A 127 1.68 5.45 -10.32
CA ARG A 127 1.25 4.86 -11.59
C ARG A 127 2.31 3.93 -12.17
N GLU A 128 3.57 4.34 -12.13
CA GLU A 128 4.68 3.49 -12.58
C GLU A 128 4.76 2.20 -11.74
N TYR A 129 4.69 2.35 -10.42
CA TYR A 129 4.72 1.22 -9.50
C TYR A 129 3.52 0.30 -9.67
N TYR A 130 2.31 0.83 -9.86
CA TYR A 130 1.12 0.07 -10.20
C TYR A 130 1.36 -0.81 -11.43
N GLY A 131 1.84 -0.20 -12.53
CA GLY A 131 2.13 -0.93 -13.76
C GLY A 131 3.20 -2.02 -13.56
N LYS A 132 4.22 -1.76 -12.73
CA LYS A 132 5.22 -2.76 -12.37
C LYS A 132 4.60 -3.92 -11.60
N GLN A 133 3.79 -3.66 -10.57
CA GLN A 133 3.15 -4.71 -9.77
C GLN A 133 2.21 -5.60 -10.60
N VAL A 134 1.47 -5.00 -11.54
CA VAL A 134 0.63 -5.76 -12.48
C VAL A 134 1.47 -6.70 -13.34
N ARG A 135 2.57 -6.20 -13.91
CA ARG A 135 3.47 -7.02 -14.71
C ARG A 135 4.14 -8.14 -13.90
N ASP A 136 4.56 -7.83 -12.67
CA ASP A 136 5.16 -8.81 -11.77
C ASP A 136 4.17 -9.96 -11.47
N ALA A 137 2.91 -9.62 -11.20
CA ALA A 137 1.85 -10.63 -10.97
C ALA A 137 1.52 -11.46 -12.22
N GLN A 138 1.62 -10.88 -13.42
CA GLN A 138 1.40 -11.58 -14.68
C GLN A 138 2.53 -12.54 -15.05
N ASN A 139 3.76 -12.28 -14.56
CA ASN A 139 4.98 -13.00 -14.94
C ASN A 139 5.55 -13.85 -13.79
N VAL A 140 4.69 -14.35 -12.90
CA VAL A 140 5.13 -15.25 -11.83
C VAL A 140 5.65 -16.56 -12.42
N THR A 141 6.85 -16.97 -12.01
CA THR A 141 7.47 -18.22 -12.43
C THR A 141 6.59 -19.43 -12.06
N ASP A 142 6.47 -20.40 -12.95
CA ASP A 142 5.64 -21.59 -12.81
C ASP A 142 4.14 -21.35 -12.69
N ALA A 143 3.68 -20.11 -12.90
CA ALA A 143 2.27 -19.79 -12.96
C ALA A 143 1.60 -20.46 -14.15
N GLN A 144 0.45 -21.07 -13.90
CA GLN A 144 -0.38 -21.70 -14.92
C GLN A 144 -1.73 -21.00 -15.01
N LYS A 145 -2.32 -20.96 -16.21
CA LYS A 145 -3.64 -20.41 -16.45
C LYS A 145 -3.77 -18.94 -16.03
N THR A 146 -2.68 -18.19 -16.17
CA THR A 146 -2.68 -16.75 -15.83
C THR A 146 -3.74 -16.01 -16.64
N LYS A 147 -4.59 -15.24 -15.93
CA LYS A 147 -5.57 -14.33 -16.51
C LYS A 147 -5.45 -12.99 -15.82
N SER A 148 -5.62 -11.93 -16.60
CA SER A 148 -5.58 -10.55 -16.11
C SER A 148 -6.79 -9.79 -16.64
N GLU A 149 -7.47 -9.05 -15.78
CA GLU A 149 -8.65 -8.28 -16.15
C GLU A 149 -8.73 -6.96 -15.37
N PRO A 150 -9.21 -5.89 -16.00
CA PRO A 150 -9.41 -4.61 -15.30
C PRO A 150 -10.53 -4.73 -14.27
N VAL A 151 -10.39 -3.98 -13.16
CA VAL A 151 -11.38 -3.94 -12.08
C VAL A 151 -11.95 -2.54 -11.96
N SER A 152 -13.26 -2.40 -12.13
CA SER A 152 -13.94 -1.13 -11.98
C SER A 152 -14.29 -0.83 -10.52
N GLY A 153 -14.19 0.46 -10.13
CA GLY A 153 -14.59 0.94 -8.80
C GLY A 153 -13.63 0.59 -7.67
N ALA A 154 -12.39 0.27 -7.99
CA ALA A 154 -11.32 0.05 -7.02
C ALA A 154 -10.19 1.08 -7.21
N GLY A 155 -10.49 2.36 -6.88
CA GLY A 155 -9.55 3.47 -7.10
C GLY A 155 -9.65 4.07 -8.49
N ASP A 156 -8.55 4.69 -8.94
CA ASP A 156 -8.45 5.34 -10.24
C ASP A 156 -8.15 4.32 -11.35
N GLU A 157 -7.36 3.31 -11.01
CA GLU A 157 -7.09 2.17 -11.86
C GLU A 157 -6.87 0.92 -11.00
N ALA A 158 -7.35 -0.23 -11.48
CA ALA A 158 -7.13 -1.51 -10.81
C ALA A 158 -7.15 -2.67 -11.81
N THR A 159 -6.35 -3.68 -11.50
CA THR A 159 -6.23 -4.93 -12.28
C THR A 159 -6.22 -6.12 -11.33
N ALA A 160 -7.01 -7.12 -11.63
CA ALA A 160 -6.96 -8.42 -11.00
C ALA A 160 -6.16 -9.38 -11.88
N VAL A 161 -5.19 -10.07 -11.30
CA VAL A 161 -4.40 -11.12 -11.94
C VAL A 161 -4.61 -12.39 -11.15
N ARG A 162 -4.97 -13.48 -11.83
CA ARG A 162 -5.12 -14.79 -11.22
C ARG A 162 -4.30 -15.85 -11.94
N TYR A 163 -3.83 -16.83 -11.20
CA TYR A 163 -3.08 -17.96 -11.73
C TYR A 163 -3.10 -19.14 -10.76
N ASP A 164 -2.73 -20.31 -11.27
CA ASP A 164 -2.57 -21.54 -10.49
C ASP A 164 -1.07 -21.78 -10.23
N LEU A 165 -0.72 -22.13 -9.00
CA LEU A 165 0.60 -22.65 -8.64
C LEU A 165 0.48 -24.08 -8.11
N LYS A 166 1.24 -24.99 -8.69
CA LYS A 166 1.33 -26.36 -8.21
C LYS A 166 2.51 -26.49 -7.24
N LYS A 167 2.23 -26.83 -5.99
CA LYS A 167 3.24 -27.10 -4.95
C LYS A 167 3.11 -28.53 -4.45
N LYS A 168 4.06 -28.95 -3.62
CA LYS A 168 4.04 -30.31 -3.03
C LYS A 168 2.77 -30.56 -2.21
N GLU A 169 2.30 -29.54 -1.50
CA GLU A 169 1.13 -29.57 -0.61
C GLU A 169 -0.19 -29.56 -1.37
N GLY A 170 -0.21 -29.14 -2.64
CA GLY A 170 -1.43 -29.06 -3.43
C GLY A 170 -1.41 -27.99 -4.52
N ALA A 171 -2.56 -27.81 -5.15
CA ALA A 171 -2.79 -26.76 -6.14
C ALA A 171 -3.31 -25.50 -5.46
N PHE A 172 -2.55 -24.42 -5.57
CA PHE A 172 -2.90 -23.11 -5.01
C PHE A 172 -3.53 -22.23 -6.08
N LYS A 173 -4.66 -21.66 -5.77
CA LYS A 173 -5.32 -20.61 -6.55
C LYS A 173 -4.83 -19.26 -6.02
N GLN A 174 -4.17 -18.50 -6.86
CA GLN A 174 -3.57 -17.20 -6.53
C GLN A 174 -4.39 -16.09 -7.17
N GLN A 175 -4.67 -15.05 -6.38
CA GLN A 175 -5.35 -13.83 -6.81
C GLN A 175 -4.52 -12.64 -6.34
N THR A 176 -4.06 -11.80 -7.25
CA THR A 176 -3.43 -10.52 -6.92
C THR A 176 -4.28 -9.41 -7.50
N VAL A 177 -4.76 -8.51 -6.67
CA VAL A 177 -5.44 -7.29 -7.12
C VAL A 177 -4.54 -6.11 -6.81
N VAL A 178 -4.12 -5.40 -7.84
CA VAL A 178 -3.37 -4.16 -7.71
C VAL A 178 -4.34 -3.02 -8.01
N ALA A 179 -4.40 -2.04 -7.12
CA ALA A 179 -5.21 -0.84 -7.27
C ALA A 179 -4.38 0.40 -6.96
N ARG A 180 -4.58 1.48 -7.73
CA ARG A 180 -4.02 2.79 -7.45
C ARG A 180 -5.13 3.77 -7.13
N VAL A 181 -4.90 4.59 -6.13
CA VAL A 181 -5.74 5.73 -5.81
C VAL A 181 -4.81 6.90 -5.46
N GLU A 182 -4.85 7.93 -6.30
CA GLU A 182 -3.94 9.08 -6.25
C GLU A 182 -2.47 8.59 -6.21
N ASN A 183 -1.73 8.99 -5.18
CA ASN A 183 -0.33 8.60 -4.95
C ASN A 183 -0.17 7.35 -4.08
N VAL A 184 -1.21 6.54 -3.91
CA VAL A 184 -1.15 5.30 -3.12
C VAL A 184 -1.44 4.09 -4.01
N VAL A 185 -0.64 3.04 -3.86
CA VAL A 185 -0.87 1.73 -4.47
C VAL A 185 -1.23 0.72 -3.38
N VAL A 186 -2.31 0.01 -3.60
CA VAL A 186 -2.80 -1.10 -2.79
C VAL A 186 -2.54 -2.38 -3.58
N THR A 187 -1.76 -3.29 -3.02
CA THR A 187 -1.58 -4.65 -3.55
C THR A 187 -2.21 -5.63 -2.58
N LEU A 188 -3.17 -6.38 -3.05
CA LEU A 188 -3.87 -7.40 -2.29
C LEU A 188 -3.61 -8.77 -2.91
N ASP A 189 -3.08 -9.70 -2.11
CA ASP A 189 -2.92 -11.09 -2.49
C ASP A 189 -3.89 -11.95 -1.69
N TYR A 190 -4.68 -12.76 -2.39
CA TYR A 190 -5.62 -13.68 -1.78
C TYR A 190 -5.46 -15.07 -2.38
N ASN A 191 -5.10 -16.03 -1.54
CA ASN A 191 -4.71 -17.35 -1.98
C ASN A 191 -5.54 -18.42 -1.29
N GLY A 192 -5.89 -19.45 -2.04
CA GLY A 192 -6.61 -20.59 -1.52
C GLY A 192 -6.09 -21.93 -2.05
N ALA A 193 -6.12 -22.95 -1.20
CA ALA A 193 -5.79 -24.32 -1.56
C ALA A 193 -6.65 -25.33 -0.80
N GLY A 194 -6.98 -26.44 -1.47
CA GLY A 194 -7.41 -27.66 -0.81
C GLY A 194 -6.17 -28.50 -0.50
N LEU A 195 -6.04 -28.90 0.75
CA LEU A 195 -4.92 -29.68 1.28
C LEU A 195 -5.39 -31.03 1.76
N ALA A 196 -4.47 -32.03 1.78
CA ALA A 196 -4.73 -33.39 2.28
C ALA A 196 -5.95 -34.06 1.62
N GLY A 197 -6.10 -33.89 0.30
CA GLY A 197 -7.19 -34.50 -0.47
C GLY A 197 -8.43 -33.66 -0.66
N ASP A 198 -8.53 -32.49 -0.01
CA ASP A 198 -9.63 -31.56 -0.25
C ASP A 198 -9.52 -30.91 -1.65
N LYS A 199 -10.67 -30.54 -2.20
CA LYS A 199 -10.73 -29.89 -3.52
C LYS A 199 -10.17 -28.46 -3.43
N ALA A 200 -9.44 -28.06 -4.48
CA ALA A 200 -9.06 -26.66 -4.61
C ALA A 200 -10.32 -25.77 -4.67
N PRO A 201 -10.27 -24.58 -4.06
CA PRO A 201 -11.37 -23.62 -4.13
C PRO A 201 -11.61 -23.16 -5.57
N ASP A 202 -12.80 -22.64 -5.83
CA ASP A 202 -13.13 -22.04 -7.12
C ASP A 202 -12.32 -20.74 -7.33
N ALA A 203 -11.69 -20.62 -8.50
CA ALA A 203 -10.85 -19.46 -8.80
C ALA A 203 -11.65 -18.17 -9.07
N ASP A 204 -12.85 -18.30 -9.64
CA ASP A 204 -13.71 -17.14 -9.93
C ASP A 204 -14.29 -16.57 -8.64
N ASP A 205 -14.64 -17.42 -7.69
CA ASP A 205 -15.13 -16.98 -6.38
C ASP A 205 -14.01 -16.31 -5.57
N LEU A 206 -12.79 -16.88 -5.57
CA LEU A 206 -11.65 -16.22 -4.95
C LEU A 206 -11.33 -14.87 -5.60
N THR A 207 -11.49 -14.74 -6.93
CA THR A 207 -11.29 -13.46 -7.62
C THR A 207 -12.32 -12.42 -7.19
N LYS A 208 -13.61 -12.79 -7.11
CA LYS A 208 -14.68 -11.89 -6.64
C LYS A 208 -14.40 -11.41 -5.22
N ASP A 209 -13.97 -12.31 -4.35
CA ASP A 209 -13.63 -12.02 -2.97
C ASP A 209 -12.41 -11.10 -2.86
N ALA A 210 -11.35 -11.36 -3.62
CA ALA A 210 -10.17 -10.50 -3.69
C ALA A 210 -10.51 -9.09 -4.17
N VAL A 211 -11.34 -8.97 -5.22
CA VAL A 211 -11.81 -7.67 -5.74
C VAL A 211 -12.63 -6.91 -4.70
N ARG A 212 -13.54 -7.60 -3.98
CA ARG A 212 -14.31 -7.00 -2.89
C ARG A 212 -13.40 -6.45 -1.80
N ALA A 213 -12.42 -7.23 -1.37
CA ALA A 213 -11.45 -6.82 -0.37
C ALA A 213 -10.57 -5.65 -0.84
N ALA A 214 -10.12 -5.66 -2.09
CA ALA A 214 -9.34 -4.55 -2.64
C ALA A 214 -10.13 -3.24 -2.66
N LYS A 215 -11.43 -3.28 -2.98
CA LYS A 215 -12.32 -2.10 -2.91
C LYS A 215 -12.45 -1.58 -1.48
N GLU A 216 -12.55 -2.46 -0.50
CA GLU A 216 -12.61 -2.09 0.92
C GLU A 216 -11.29 -1.46 1.40
N ALA A 217 -10.15 -2.02 1.02
CA ALA A 217 -8.84 -1.45 1.33
C ALA A 217 -8.65 -0.06 0.68
N VAL A 218 -9.05 0.13 -0.57
CA VAL A 218 -9.04 1.44 -1.25
C VAL A 218 -9.96 2.43 -0.54
N ALA A 219 -11.15 2.01 -0.12
CA ALA A 219 -12.06 2.87 0.65
C ALA A 219 -11.45 3.30 1.99
N SER A 220 -10.73 2.40 2.67
CA SER A 220 -9.99 2.71 3.89
C SER A 220 -8.88 3.74 3.66
N VAL A 221 -8.12 3.63 2.55
CA VAL A 221 -7.12 4.63 2.16
C VAL A 221 -7.76 5.99 1.90
N LYS A 222 -8.86 6.04 1.15
CA LYS A 222 -9.62 7.28 0.90
C LYS A 222 -10.11 7.92 2.20
N SER A 223 -10.68 7.13 3.09
CA SER A 223 -11.18 7.59 4.39
C SER A 223 -10.08 8.17 5.28
N ALA A 224 -8.90 7.55 5.31
CA ALA A 224 -7.75 8.05 6.06
C ALA A 224 -7.28 9.44 5.58
N ASN A 225 -7.58 9.81 4.33
CA ASN A 225 -7.20 11.08 3.72
C ASN A 225 -8.39 12.06 3.55
N GLY A 226 -9.52 11.81 4.22
CA GLY A 226 -10.68 12.70 4.18
C GLY A 226 -11.52 12.65 2.89
N ALA A 227 -11.15 11.77 1.94
CA ALA A 227 -11.85 11.61 0.66
C ALA A 227 -13.00 10.58 0.71
N GLY A 228 -13.35 10.08 1.89
CA GLY A 228 -14.39 9.06 2.08
C GLY A 228 -15.81 9.58 2.30
N GLY A 229 -16.02 10.90 2.30
CA GLY A 229 -17.30 11.56 2.57
C GLY A 229 -17.91 12.29 1.37
N GLY A 230 -17.90 11.69 0.19
CA GLY A 230 -18.54 12.25 -1.00
C GLY A 230 -20.03 11.95 -1.11
N GLY A 231 -20.83 12.49 -0.20
CA GLY A 231 -22.27 12.66 -0.33
C GLY A 231 -22.63 14.07 0.10
N SER A 232 -22.95 14.93 -0.88
CA SER A 232 -23.54 16.28 -0.72
C SER A 232 -22.77 17.26 0.18
N ALA A 233 -21.90 18.06 -0.41
CA ALA A 233 -21.59 19.39 0.09
C ALA A 233 -22.34 20.41 -0.78
N ALA A 234 -23.59 20.64 -0.44
CA ALA A 234 -24.27 21.90 -0.76
C ALA A 234 -23.69 22.98 0.15
N GLY A 235 -23.45 24.14 -0.42
CA GLY A 235 -22.81 25.29 0.18
C GLY A 235 -23.33 25.69 1.55
N SER A 236 -22.43 26.25 2.30
CA SER A 236 -22.78 27.10 3.42
C SER A 236 -21.86 28.30 3.44
N ASP A 237 -22.50 29.41 3.10
CA ASP A 237 -22.05 30.78 3.26
C ASP A 237 -21.56 31.07 4.66
N ALA A 238 -20.59 31.94 4.71
CA ALA A 238 -20.14 32.65 5.89
C ALA A 238 -21.24 33.56 6.43
N SER A 239 -21.56 33.43 7.71
CA SER A 239 -22.11 34.51 8.49
C SER A 239 -21.92 34.23 9.97
N SER A 240 -20.99 34.93 10.58
CA SER A 240 -21.04 35.22 12.02
C SER A 240 -22.18 36.18 12.32
N PRO A 241 -22.89 36.03 13.45
CA PRO A 241 -22.91 37.18 14.36
C PRO A 241 -22.78 36.85 15.85
N SER A 242 -22.15 37.79 16.53
CA SER A 242 -22.19 38.09 17.96
C SER A 242 -23.61 38.15 18.56
N GLY A 243 -23.69 37.80 19.86
CA GLY A 243 -24.78 38.31 20.72
C GLY A 243 -25.13 37.41 21.91
N LYS A 244 -24.47 37.45 23.00
CA LYS A 244 -24.80 37.91 24.36
C LYS A 244 -26.06 37.35 25.05
N ALA A 245 -25.85 36.81 26.24
CA ALA A 245 -26.43 36.96 27.55
C ALA A 245 -27.52 35.99 28.06
N SER A 246 -27.20 35.42 29.20
CA SER A 246 -27.90 35.31 30.49
C SER A 246 -29.07 34.37 30.71
N GLY A 247 -28.95 33.66 31.83
CA GLY A 247 -30.04 33.09 32.66
C GLY A 247 -29.62 31.73 33.25
N GLU A 248 -29.03 31.67 34.42
CA GLU A 248 -29.47 31.19 35.73
C GLU A 248 -30.65 30.20 35.70
N ALA A 249 -30.71 29.12 36.42
CA ALA A 249 -30.29 28.75 37.76
C ALA A 249 -30.59 27.27 38.04
N SER A 250 -29.83 26.75 38.97
CA SER A 250 -30.19 25.89 40.09
C SER A 250 -30.71 24.47 39.89
N GLY A 251 -30.01 23.53 40.54
CA GLY A 251 -30.62 22.50 41.34
C GLY A 251 -29.87 21.18 41.43
N LYS A 252 -28.97 21.09 42.37
CA LYS A 252 -28.82 20.17 43.51
C LYS A 252 -28.49 18.69 43.20
N ALA A 253 -27.29 18.35 43.47
CA ALA A 253 -26.72 17.43 44.46
C ALA A 253 -27.41 16.08 44.69
N SER A 254 -26.67 14.98 44.52
CA SER A 254 -26.34 14.03 45.58
C SER A 254 -25.44 12.92 45.03
N ALA A 255 -24.21 12.82 45.49
CA ALA A 255 -23.48 11.59 45.73
C ALA A 255 -23.87 11.09 47.13
N PRO A 256 -23.52 9.88 47.63
CA PRO A 256 -22.22 9.27 47.53
C PRO A 256 -22.16 7.72 47.56
N ALA A 257 -20.94 7.26 47.54
CA ALA A 257 -20.28 6.21 48.30
C ALA A 257 -20.16 4.80 47.70
N SER A 258 -18.96 4.44 47.38
CA SER A 258 -18.03 3.53 48.09
C SER A 258 -18.33 2.04 47.97
N GLY A 259 -17.32 1.32 47.55
CA GLY A 259 -17.21 -0.16 47.65
C GLY A 259 -15.98 -0.68 46.97
N SER A 260 -14.82 -0.44 47.60
CA SER A 260 -13.56 -1.14 47.53
C SER A 260 -13.72 -2.65 47.70
N THR A 261 -13.02 -3.45 46.89
CA THR A 261 -12.14 -4.55 47.39
C THR A 261 -11.43 -5.22 46.19
N SER A 262 -10.13 -5.11 46.23
CA SER A 262 -9.20 -6.11 45.69
C SER A 262 -9.00 -7.17 46.78
N PRO A 263 -8.65 -8.45 46.52
CA PRO A 263 -7.23 -8.83 46.58
C PRO A 263 -6.77 -9.90 45.59
N SER A 264 -5.51 -9.75 45.23
CA SER A 264 -4.35 -10.63 45.40
C SER A 264 -4.34 -12.02 44.76
N ALA A 265 -3.42 -12.11 43.84
CA ALA A 265 -2.29 -13.04 43.69
C ALA A 265 -2.46 -14.51 44.16
N THR A 266 -2.03 -15.44 43.29
CA THR A 266 -1.08 -16.49 43.72
C THR A 266 -0.64 -17.35 42.51
N THR A 267 0.66 -17.31 42.24
CA THR A 267 1.63 -18.37 41.91
C THR A 267 1.45 -19.29 40.72
N ALA A 268 2.47 -19.26 39.86
CA ALA A 268 2.95 -20.37 39.06
C ALA A 268 3.47 -21.54 39.91
N PRO A 269 3.65 -22.75 39.36
CA PRO A 269 4.99 -23.24 39.03
C PRO A 269 5.06 -23.92 37.65
N SER A 270 6.12 -23.74 36.90
CA SER A 270 7.41 -24.44 36.88
C SER A 270 7.38 -25.89 36.35
N GLU A 271 8.15 -26.04 35.27
CA GLU A 271 9.00 -27.16 34.87
C GLU A 271 8.40 -28.57 34.66
N SER A 272 8.64 -29.09 33.47
CA SER A 272 9.57 -30.22 33.35
C SER A 272 9.96 -30.50 31.91
N ALA A 273 11.24 -30.53 31.70
CA ALA A 273 11.95 -31.07 30.57
C ALA A 273 11.91 -32.61 30.58
N SER A 274 11.93 -33.24 29.40
CA SER A 274 12.57 -34.54 29.12
C SER A 274 12.62 -34.70 27.61
N LYS A 275 13.76 -34.60 27.01
CA LYS A 275 14.84 -35.54 26.74
C LYS A 275 14.40 -36.83 26.04
N SER A 276 14.81 -36.91 24.79
CA SER A 276 15.74 -37.90 24.18
C SER A 276 15.17 -39.13 23.47
N ALA A 277 15.66 -39.24 22.29
CA ALA A 277 16.34 -40.38 21.64
C ALA A 277 15.48 -41.49 20.99
N ARG A 278 15.53 -41.60 19.78
CA ARG A 278 16.26 -42.48 18.84
C ARG A 278 15.78 -42.26 17.45
#